data_88f784997d10b3004a95ef4d8d530e50
#
_entry.id   88f784997d10b3004a95ef4d8d530e50
#
_cell.length_a   1.000
_cell.length_b   1.000
_cell.length_c   1.000
_cell.angle_alpha   90.00
_cell.angle_beta   90.00
_cell.angle_gamma   90.00
#
_symmetry.space_group_name_H-M   'P 1'
#
loop_
_entity.id
_entity.type
_entity.pdbx_description
1 polymer ?
#
loop_
_entity_poly.entity_id
_entity_poly.type
_entity_poly.pdbx_seq_one_letter_code
_entity_poly.pdbx_strand_id
1 'polypeptide(L)'
;VTEDGTVRCYYDLQGDFVPFTLGHDADTLGVVSCKFYSTGFVALLGNNHLISVASYIEPRPKLLAVPPTDPVVSWGIIPPAYSLSRSVEVILAIGKTLYVVDATEAEDRNFDAGPFQHISVSPRAEFLAFYTEDGKVWVVSGDWSEKLSEYNSRVKTVPKDMQWCGSNAVALAWEDEIHLIGPQSAAAKFYYDSWVHLLPDVDGIRLLTNDVCEFIQKVPDEAVDVFRLGSDSPAANLLEASSLLEQKSPKADDLIQLIRPSLADAVDTCIKAAAHEYQIHWQKSLLKAASYGKSVLDLYSSDDFVDTCDTLRVLNAVRFYEIGLPISYDQYRRMTPEKLIERLTNRNEYLLALRVAEYLHLPANRIHGHWAQQKVRVSTDSEEEICGL
;
A
#
# COMPACT_ATOMS: atom_id res chain seq x y z
N VAL A 1 -19.48 3.50 -9.08
CA VAL A 1 -19.94 4.51 -10.03
C VAL A 1 -20.53 3.79 -11.22
N THR A 2 -21.72 4.19 -11.64
CA THR A 2 -22.39 3.63 -12.81
C THR A 2 -22.13 4.51 -14.05
N GLU A 3 -22.42 4.01 -15.23
CA GLU A 3 -22.20 4.69 -16.50
C GLU A 3 -23.01 6.00 -16.62
N ASP A 4 -24.21 6.05 -16.00
CA ASP A 4 -25.06 7.23 -15.88
C ASP A 4 -24.60 8.26 -14.83
N GLY A 5 -23.45 8.06 -14.21
CA GLY A 5 -22.90 8.96 -13.19
C GLY A 5 -23.54 8.84 -11.82
N THR A 6 -24.34 7.78 -11.56
CA THR A 6 -24.84 7.49 -10.21
C THR A 6 -23.73 6.84 -9.38
N VAL A 7 -23.45 7.39 -8.22
CA VAL A 7 -22.45 6.86 -7.26
C VAL A 7 -23.17 6.25 -6.06
N ARG A 8 -22.78 5.04 -5.70
CA ARG A 8 -23.26 4.36 -4.50
C ARG A 8 -22.11 4.15 -3.54
N CYS A 9 -22.15 4.80 -2.38
CA CYS A 9 -21.15 4.65 -1.33
C CYS A 9 -21.66 3.67 -0.28
N TYR A 10 -20.94 2.57 -0.10
CA TYR A 10 -21.19 1.58 0.94
C TYR A 10 -20.18 1.80 2.06
N TYR A 11 -20.68 1.99 3.28
CA TYR A 11 -19.83 2.14 4.46
C TYR A 11 -19.44 0.80 5.07
N ASP A 12 -20.25 -0.22 4.84
CA ASP A 12 -19.94 -1.62 5.14
C ASP A 12 -20.42 -2.53 4.00
N LEU A 13 -20.00 -3.80 4.01
CA LEU A 13 -20.33 -4.77 2.95
C LEU A 13 -21.80 -5.22 2.96
N GLN A 14 -22.53 -4.99 4.05
CA GLN A 14 -23.91 -5.43 4.25
C GLN A 14 -24.87 -4.27 4.55
N GLY A 15 -24.33 -3.06 4.62
CA GLY A 15 -25.06 -1.86 5.00
C GLY A 15 -25.80 -1.20 3.85
N ASP A 16 -26.59 -0.21 4.22
CA ASP A 16 -27.25 0.67 3.27
C ASP A 16 -26.22 1.55 2.56
N PHE A 17 -26.49 1.88 1.31
CA PHE A 17 -25.67 2.82 0.55
C PHE A 17 -26.31 4.21 0.49
N VAL A 18 -25.46 5.22 0.44
CA VAL A 18 -25.89 6.59 0.16
C VAL A 18 -25.67 6.89 -1.31
N PRO A 19 -26.75 7.05 -2.11
CA PRO A 19 -26.60 7.40 -3.51
C PRO A 19 -26.44 8.91 -3.69
N PHE A 20 -25.60 9.31 -4.63
CA PHE A 20 -25.54 10.68 -5.17
C PHE A 20 -25.19 10.64 -6.66
N THR A 21 -25.43 11.76 -7.35
CA THR A 21 -25.15 11.88 -8.80
C THR A 21 -23.99 12.83 -9.04
N LEU A 22 -23.23 12.57 -10.12
CA LEU A 22 -22.16 13.44 -10.57
C LEU A 22 -22.65 14.69 -11.30
N GLY A 23 -23.93 14.74 -11.64
CA GLY A 23 -24.56 15.87 -12.32
C GLY A 23 -25.05 15.52 -13.73
N HIS A 24 -25.71 16.46 -14.38
CA HIS A 24 -26.35 16.26 -15.67
C HIS A 24 -25.37 15.92 -16.80
N ASP A 25 -24.15 16.45 -16.74
CA ASP A 25 -23.12 16.16 -17.75
C ASP A 25 -22.70 14.68 -17.74
N ALA A 26 -22.61 14.08 -16.54
CA ALA A 26 -22.30 12.66 -16.41
C ALA A 26 -23.45 11.75 -16.92
N ASP A 27 -24.68 12.16 -16.69
CA ASP A 27 -25.87 11.43 -17.18
C ASP A 27 -25.95 11.43 -18.70
N THR A 28 -25.62 12.56 -19.34
CA THR A 28 -25.75 12.73 -20.81
C THR A 28 -24.55 12.18 -21.58
N LEU A 29 -23.33 12.31 -21.06
CA LEU A 29 -22.08 11.98 -21.74
C LEU A 29 -21.54 10.60 -21.37
N GLY A 30 -22.02 10.05 -20.29
CA GLY A 30 -21.57 8.78 -19.71
C GLY A 30 -20.21 8.87 -19.02
N VAL A 31 -20.02 8.02 -17.98
CA VAL A 31 -18.74 7.86 -17.29
C VAL A 31 -17.97 6.73 -17.94
N VAL A 32 -16.80 7.04 -18.49
CA VAL A 32 -15.91 6.07 -19.17
C VAL A 32 -15.08 5.31 -18.14
N SER A 33 -14.49 6.02 -17.19
CA SER A 33 -13.64 5.41 -16.17
C SER A 33 -13.55 6.27 -14.91
N CYS A 34 -13.21 5.63 -13.79
CA CYS A 34 -13.00 6.30 -12.51
C CYS A 34 -11.68 5.88 -11.88
N LYS A 35 -10.98 6.81 -11.26
CA LYS A 35 -9.82 6.52 -10.41
C LYS A 35 -10.04 7.08 -9.01
N PHE A 36 -9.69 6.28 -8.00
CA PHE A 36 -9.98 6.54 -6.60
C PHE A 36 -8.71 6.90 -5.83
N TYR A 37 -8.85 7.73 -4.81
CA TYR A 37 -7.82 8.00 -3.82
C TYR A 37 -8.44 7.98 -2.40
N SER A 38 -7.64 8.11 -1.36
CA SER A 38 -8.07 7.88 0.03
C SER A 38 -9.36 8.57 0.45
N THR A 39 -9.61 9.81 0.01
CA THR A 39 -10.76 10.63 0.44
C THR A 39 -11.80 10.86 -0.65
N GLY A 40 -11.48 10.60 -1.92
CA GLY A 40 -12.35 10.90 -3.04
C GLY A 40 -11.95 10.18 -4.34
N PHE A 41 -12.47 10.65 -5.45
CA PHE A 41 -12.21 10.08 -6.77
C PHE A 41 -12.35 11.12 -7.88
N VAL A 42 -11.89 10.75 -9.06
CA VAL A 42 -12.12 11.49 -10.31
C VAL A 42 -12.80 10.57 -11.31
N ALA A 43 -13.81 11.08 -11.99
CA ALA A 43 -14.50 10.43 -13.09
C ALA A 43 -14.13 11.10 -14.43
N LEU A 44 -13.77 10.30 -15.41
CA LEU A 44 -13.56 10.72 -16.81
C LEU A 44 -14.84 10.47 -17.60
N LEU A 45 -15.35 11.50 -18.25
CA LEU A 45 -16.55 11.45 -19.11
C LEU A 45 -16.20 11.18 -20.56
N GLY A 46 -17.20 10.82 -21.36
CA GLY A 46 -17.04 10.50 -22.80
C GLY A 46 -16.53 11.64 -23.68
N ASN A 47 -16.60 12.89 -23.22
CA ASN A 47 -16.05 14.07 -23.90
C ASN A 47 -14.70 14.54 -23.33
N ASN A 48 -13.99 13.70 -22.59
CA ASN A 48 -12.75 13.99 -21.84
C ASN A 48 -12.92 14.93 -20.64
N HIS A 49 -14.12 15.38 -20.31
CA HIS A 49 -14.31 16.18 -19.11
C HIS A 49 -14.05 15.35 -17.86
N LEU A 50 -13.54 16.00 -16.85
CA LEU A 50 -13.14 15.37 -15.58
C LEU A 50 -13.99 15.95 -14.44
N ILE A 51 -14.65 15.08 -13.70
CA ILE A 51 -15.41 15.45 -12.49
C ILE A 51 -14.67 14.90 -11.27
N SER A 52 -14.30 15.79 -10.37
CA SER A 52 -13.65 15.45 -9.09
C SER A 52 -14.64 15.49 -7.94
N VAL A 53 -14.59 14.48 -7.08
CA VAL A 53 -15.28 14.41 -5.79
C VAL A 53 -14.24 14.26 -4.70
N ALA A 54 -14.07 15.29 -3.86
CA ALA A 54 -13.01 15.35 -2.86
C ALA A 54 -13.31 14.55 -1.59
N SER A 55 -14.59 14.30 -1.29
CA SER A 55 -14.99 13.58 -0.07
C SER A 55 -16.18 12.66 -0.35
N TYR A 56 -16.13 11.45 0.21
CA TYR A 56 -17.24 10.50 0.17
C TYR A 56 -18.33 10.83 1.20
N ILE A 57 -17.98 11.54 2.28
CA ILE A 57 -18.93 11.90 3.36
C ILE A 57 -19.82 13.05 2.95
N GLU A 58 -19.24 14.10 2.36
CA GLU A 58 -19.94 15.24 1.79
C GLU A 58 -19.59 15.37 0.31
N PRO A 59 -20.23 14.59 -0.56
CA PRO A 59 -19.88 14.59 -1.97
C PRO A 59 -20.29 15.91 -2.62
N ARG A 60 -19.31 16.62 -3.19
CA ARG A 60 -19.50 17.84 -3.97
C ARG A 60 -18.78 17.68 -5.30
N PRO A 61 -19.48 17.20 -6.34
CA PRO A 61 -18.90 17.08 -7.67
C PRO A 61 -18.42 18.44 -8.19
N LYS A 62 -17.19 18.51 -8.68
CA LYS A 62 -16.60 19.71 -9.28
C LYS A 62 -16.02 19.34 -10.64
N LEU A 63 -16.35 20.11 -11.68
CA LEU A 63 -15.70 20.02 -12.96
C LEU A 63 -14.28 20.58 -12.84
N LEU A 64 -13.30 19.86 -13.37
CA LEU A 64 -11.93 20.33 -13.53
C LEU A 64 -11.79 21.13 -14.83
N ALA A 65 -10.60 21.70 -15.06
CA ALA A 65 -10.31 22.40 -16.31
C ALA A 65 -10.54 21.47 -17.52
N VAL A 66 -10.91 22.05 -18.63
CA VAL A 66 -11.25 21.29 -19.84
C VAL A 66 -9.97 20.95 -20.61
N PRO A 67 -9.63 19.66 -20.76
CA PRO A 67 -8.51 19.23 -21.57
C PRO A 67 -8.83 19.30 -23.09
N PRO A 68 -7.85 19.08 -23.96
CA PRO A 68 -8.09 18.93 -25.39
C PRO A 68 -9.08 17.80 -25.70
N THR A 69 -9.77 17.92 -26.82
CA THR A 69 -10.84 16.99 -27.25
C THR A 69 -10.32 15.70 -27.88
N ASP A 70 -9.01 15.61 -28.15
CA ASP A 70 -8.39 14.40 -28.69
C ASP A 70 -8.52 13.22 -27.71
N PRO A 71 -8.60 11.97 -28.21
CA PRO A 71 -8.87 10.82 -27.35
C PRO A 71 -7.78 10.61 -26.29
N VAL A 72 -8.22 10.40 -25.05
CA VAL A 72 -7.35 10.06 -23.93
C VAL A 72 -6.98 8.57 -24.02
N VAL A 73 -5.69 8.27 -24.17
CA VAL A 73 -5.17 6.89 -24.25
C VAL A 73 -5.06 6.27 -22.86
N SER A 74 -4.49 7.00 -21.93
CA SER A 74 -4.36 6.59 -20.52
C SER A 74 -4.34 7.81 -19.61
N TRP A 75 -4.61 7.60 -18.34
CA TRP A 75 -4.62 8.68 -17.36
C TRP A 75 -4.23 8.24 -15.97
N GLY A 76 -3.79 9.16 -15.14
CA GLY A 76 -3.39 8.94 -13.74
C GLY A 76 -3.87 10.09 -12.87
N ILE A 77 -3.86 9.90 -11.56
CA ILE A 77 -4.21 10.93 -10.59
C ILE A 77 -3.09 11.14 -9.57
N ILE A 78 -2.85 12.40 -9.23
CA ILE A 78 -2.05 12.81 -8.10
C ILE A 78 -3.04 13.26 -7.01
N PRO A 79 -3.11 12.55 -5.87
CA PRO A 79 -4.02 12.92 -4.79
C PRO A 79 -3.70 14.30 -4.19
N PRO A 80 -4.69 15.02 -3.63
CA PRO A 80 -4.49 16.34 -3.01
C PRO A 80 -3.44 16.39 -1.91
N ALA A 81 -3.22 15.25 -1.22
CA ALA A 81 -2.22 15.15 -0.16
C ALA A 81 -0.78 15.29 -0.65
N TYR A 82 -0.53 15.04 -1.94
CA TYR A 82 0.80 15.02 -2.57
C TYR A 82 0.95 16.06 -3.67
N SER A 83 -0.10 16.82 -3.97
CA SER A 83 -0.09 17.91 -4.94
C SER A 83 0.35 19.23 -4.27
N LEU A 84 1.09 20.05 -4.99
CA LEU A 84 1.49 21.37 -4.54
C LEU A 84 0.29 22.33 -4.38
N SER A 85 -0.68 22.19 -5.27
CA SER A 85 -1.93 22.98 -5.26
C SER A 85 -2.91 22.57 -4.16
N ARG A 86 -2.65 21.45 -3.45
CA ARG A 86 -3.58 20.80 -2.51
C ARG A 86 -4.94 20.45 -3.12
N SER A 87 -5.03 20.44 -4.43
CA SER A 87 -6.15 19.94 -5.21
C SER A 87 -5.74 18.65 -5.94
N VAL A 88 -6.73 17.88 -6.41
CA VAL A 88 -6.42 16.72 -7.25
C VAL A 88 -5.86 17.21 -8.58
N GLU A 89 -4.77 16.60 -9.03
CA GLU A 89 -4.20 16.80 -10.36
C GLU A 89 -4.36 15.50 -11.17
N VAL A 90 -4.75 15.65 -12.44
CA VAL A 90 -4.98 14.52 -13.35
C VAL A 90 -3.98 14.59 -14.49
N ILE A 91 -3.25 13.51 -14.68
CA ILE A 91 -2.33 13.35 -15.81
C ILE A 91 -3.05 12.62 -16.91
N LEU A 92 -3.12 13.20 -18.09
CA LEU A 92 -3.76 12.64 -19.29
C LEU A 92 -2.72 12.40 -20.38
N ALA A 93 -2.70 11.21 -20.96
CA ALA A 93 -1.96 10.95 -22.19
C ALA A 93 -2.87 11.25 -23.40
N ILE A 94 -2.58 12.31 -24.12
CA ILE A 94 -3.33 12.76 -25.28
C ILE A 94 -2.34 12.91 -26.46
N GLY A 95 -2.58 12.21 -27.55
CA GLY A 95 -1.67 12.20 -28.69
C GLY A 95 -0.26 11.75 -28.31
N LYS A 96 0.74 12.62 -28.52
CA LYS A 96 2.15 12.32 -28.20
C LYS A 96 2.65 12.96 -26.91
N THR A 97 1.82 13.72 -26.20
CA THR A 97 2.21 14.50 -25.03
C THR A 97 1.39 14.15 -23.80
N LEU A 98 1.77 14.71 -22.65
CA LEU A 98 1.11 14.56 -21.38
C LEU A 98 0.55 15.91 -20.93
N TYR A 99 -0.73 15.92 -20.58
CA TYR A 99 -1.41 17.06 -19.97
C TYR A 99 -1.57 16.85 -18.47
N VAL A 100 -1.32 17.89 -17.69
CA VAL A 100 -1.67 17.93 -16.26
C VAL A 100 -2.87 18.87 -16.12
N VAL A 101 -3.96 18.33 -15.64
CA VAL A 101 -5.24 19.03 -15.48
C VAL A 101 -5.54 19.19 -14.00
N ASP A 102 -5.73 20.42 -13.57
CA ASP A 102 -6.17 20.76 -12.22
C ASP A 102 -7.56 21.42 -12.22
N ALA A 103 -7.93 22.09 -11.13
CA ALA A 103 -9.22 22.76 -11.00
C ALA A 103 -9.34 24.01 -11.91
N THR A 104 -8.23 24.57 -12.40
CA THR A 104 -8.13 25.89 -13.03
C THR A 104 -7.61 25.82 -14.45
N GLU A 105 -6.64 24.99 -14.71
CA GLU A 105 -5.94 24.91 -16.00
C GLU A 105 -5.58 23.49 -16.43
N ALA A 106 -5.34 23.34 -17.75
CA ALA A 106 -4.84 22.13 -18.37
C ALA A 106 -3.51 22.46 -19.06
N GLU A 107 -2.39 22.04 -18.46
CA GLU A 107 -1.04 22.37 -18.91
C GLU A 107 -0.44 21.24 -19.72
N ASP A 108 0.08 21.53 -20.92
CA ASP A 108 0.86 20.59 -21.71
C ASP A 108 2.31 20.54 -21.20
N ARG A 109 2.77 19.36 -20.85
CA ARG A 109 4.17 19.11 -20.41
C ARG A 109 5.16 18.98 -21.57
N ASN A 110 4.68 19.05 -22.82
CA ASN A 110 5.49 19.03 -24.04
C ASN A 110 6.44 17.82 -24.16
N PHE A 111 5.99 16.63 -23.72
CA PHE A 111 6.73 15.39 -23.91
C PHE A 111 6.46 14.86 -25.32
N ASP A 112 7.40 15.06 -26.25
CA ASP A 112 7.31 14.56 -27.63
C ASP A 112 7.89 13.12 -27.75
N ALA A 113 7.39 12.21 -26.92
CA ALA A 113 7.87 10.82 -26.87
C ALA A 113 6.74 9.78 -26.83
N GLY A 114 5.50 10.25 -26.91
CA GLY A 114 4.31 9.39 -26.95
C GLY A 114 4.09 8.69 -28.28
N PRO A 115 3.02 7.90 -28.45
CA PRO A 115 1.89 7.78 -27.49
C PRO A 115 2.25 7.03 -26.22
N PHE A 116 1.68 7.48 -25.08
CA PHE A 116 1.83 6.82 -23.79
C PHE A 116 0.63 5.92 -23.52
N GLN A 117 0.86 4.61 -23.50
CA GLN A 117 -0.19 3.59 -23.36
C GLN A 117 -0.64 3.41 -21.91
N HIS A 118 0.28 3.56 -20.93
CA HIS A 118 -0.03 3.49 -19.51
C HIS A 118 0.63 4.62 -18.72
N ILE A 119 -0.10 5.10 -17.72
CA ILE A 119 0.37 6.05 -16.71
C ILE A 119 0.12 5.46 -15.33
N SER A 120 1.14 5.42 -14.49
CA SER A 120 1.01 5.03 -13.10
C SER A 120 1.76 6.02 -12.19
N VAL A 121 1.10 6.42 -11.12
CA VAL A 121 1.64 7.36 -10.12
C VAL A 121 2.04 6.57 -8.88
N SER A 122 3.23 6.82 -8.33
CA SER A 122 3.67 6.14 -7.10
C SER A 122 2.77 6.48 -5.90
N PRO A 123 2.71 5.64 -4.85
CA PRO A 123 1.80 5.83 -3.72
C PRO A 123 1.90 7.18 -3.00
N ARG A 124 3.07 7.83 -3.07
CA ARG A 124 3.32 9.19 -2.52
C ARG A 124 3.47 10.26 -3.58
N ALA A 125 3.21 9.91 -4.85
CA ALA A 125 3.41 10.78 -6.01
C ALA A 125 4.84 11.36 -6.15
N GLU A 126 5.83 10.73 -5.52
CA GLU A 126 7.25 11.09 -5.64
C GLU A 126 7.79 10.76 -7.04
N PHE A 127 7.19 9.76 -7.68
CA PHE A 127 7.60 9.26 -9.00
C PHE A 127 6.40 8.99 -9.90
N LEU A 128 6.61 9.20 -11.19
CA LEU A 128 5.64 8.94 -12.26
C LEU A 128 6.22 7.91 -13.22
N ALA A 129 5.44 6.93 -13.61
CA ALA A 129 5.83 5.92 -14.58
C ALA A 129 4.96 6.01 -15.85
N PHE A 130 5.60 5.96 -17.00
CA PHE A 130 4.97 6.05 -18.31
C PHE A 130 5.43 4.90 -19.20
N TYR A 131 4.48 4.21 -19.84
CA TYR A 131 4.78 3.19 -20.83
C TYR A 131 4.50 3.73 -22.23
N THR A 132 5.52 3.72 -23.10
CA THR A 132 5.44 4.20 -24.48
C THR A 132 5.03 3.07 -25.42
N GLU A 133 4.50 3.40 -26.58
CA GLU A 133 4.16 2.45 -27.65
C GLU A 133 5.38 1.63 -28.13
N ASP A 134 6.58 2.21 -28.06
CA ASP A 134 7.84 1.55 -28.41
C ASP A 134 8.28 0.48 -27.37
N GLY A 135 7.50 0.23 -26.32
CA GLY A 135 7.81 -0.76 -25.30
C GLY A 135 8.80 -0.28 -24.24
N LYS A 136 8.96 1.03 -24.08
CA LYS A 136 9.84 1.62 -23.08
C LYS A 136 9.06 2.09 -21.86
N VAL A 137 9.61 1.86 -20.69
CA VAL A 137 9.13 2.44 -19.42
C VAL A 137 10.01 3.62 -19.07
N TRP A 138 9.41 4.76 -18.83
CA TRP A 138 10.06 5.94 -18.30
C TRP A 138 9.64 6.17 -16.88
N VAL A 139 10.58 6.42 -16.01
CA VAL A 139 10.33 6.90 -14.65
C VAL A 139 10.84 8.33 -14.55
N VAL A 140 9.95 9.22 -14.14
CA VAL A 140 10.19 10.64 -14.00
C VAL A 140 9.89 11.04 -12.56
N SER A 141 10.58 12.05 -12.05
CA SER A 141 10.29 12.62 -10.73
C SER A 141 8.89 13.25 -10.69
N GLY A 142 8.23 13.23 -9.53
CA GLY A 142 6.87 13.76 -9.37
C GLY A 142 6.73 15.26 -9.65
N ASP A 143 7.83 16.01 -9.53
CA ASP A 143 7.93 17.42 -9.86
C ASP A 143 8.24 17.71 -11.34
N TRP A 144 8.34 16.66 -12.16
CA TRP A 144 8.66 16.71 -13.60
C TRP A 144 10.07 17.23 -13.93
N SER A 145 10.95 17.37 -12.94
CA SER A 145 12.27 17.97 -13.12
C SER A 145 13.24 17.06 -13.87
N GLU A 146 13.20 15.75 -13.61
CA GLU A 146 14.20 14.81 -14.11
C GLU A 146 13.57 13.49 -14.58
N LYS A 147 14.10 12.95 -15.68
CA LYS A 147 13.89 11.56 -16.10
C LYS A 147 14.91 10.69 -15.38
N LEU A 148 14.46 9.87 -14.43
CA LEU A 148 15.30 9.08 -13.54
C LEU A 148 15.79 7.78 -14.18
N SER A 149 14.92 7.11 -14.93
CA SER A 149 15.29 5.86 -15.60
C SER A 149 14.50 5.62 -16.89
N GLU A 150 15.10 4.80 -17.76
CA GLU A 150 14.47 4.27 -18.95
C GLU A 150 14.75 2.77 -19.03
N TYR A 151 13.71 1.98 -19.14
CA TYR A 151 13.80 0.53 -19.31
C TYR A 151 13.11 0.12 -20.60
N ASN A 152 13.73 -0.75 -21.40
CA ASN A 152 13.13 -1.32 -22.60
C ASN A 152 12.67 -2.76 -22.27
N SER A 153 11.37 -3.00 -22.33
CA SER A 153 10.77 -4.31 -22.03
C SER A 153 11.18 -5.39 -23.06
N ARG A 154 11.52 -4.98 -24.30
CA ARG A 154 11.76 -5.85 -25.46
C ARG A 154 10.58 -6.74 -25.81
N VAL A 155 9.41 -6.50 -25.25
CA VAL A 155 8.16 -7.19 -25.55
C VAL A 155 7.41 -6.35 -26.56
N LYS A 156 6.89 -6.98 -27.61
CA LYS A 156 6.17 -6.29 -28.70
C LYS A 156 4.73 -5.93 -28.36
N THR A 157 4.15 -6.64 -27.41
CA THR A 157 2.78 -6.44 -26.96
C THR A 157 2.74 -5.41 -25.84
N VAL A 158 1.71 -4.56 -25.86
CA VAL A 158 1.46 -3.61 -24.75
C VAL A 158 1.09 -4.42 -23.50
N PRO A 159 1.65 -4.09 -22.32
CA PRO A 159 1.23 -4.73 -21.06
C PRO A 159 -0.24 -4.43 -20.80
N LYS A 160 -0.92 -5.33 -20.14
CA LYS A 160 -2.33 -5.16 -19.78
C LYS A 160 -2.55 -4.21 -18.63
N ASP A 161 -1.57 -4.18 -17.72
CA ASP A 161 -1.59 -3.27 -16.57
C ASP A 161 -0.17 -2.84 -16.20
N MET A 162 -0.06 -1.66 -15.64
CA MET A 162 1.18 -1.08 -15.10
C MET A 162 0.89 -0.41 -13.78
N GLN A 163 1.52 -0.89 -12.70
CA GLN A 163 1.31 -0.38 -11.34
C GLN A 163 2.64 -0.24 -10.59
N TRP A 164 2.65 0.61 -9.57
CA TRP A 164 3.79 0.72 -8.65
C TRP A 164 3.80 -0.41 -7.62
N CYS A 165 4.99 -0.94 -7.38
CA CYS A 165 5.29 -1.83 -6.26
C CYS A 165 5.93 -1.02 -5.14
N GLY A 166 5.14 -0.55 -4.19
CA GLY A 166 5.57 0.48 -3.26
C GLY A 166 6.04 1.74 -3.99
N SER A 167 7.07 2.40 -3.50
CA SER A 167 7.74 3.52 -4.17
C SER A 167 9.08 3.14 -4.85
N ASN A 168 9.40 1.86 -4.92
CA ASN A 168 10.75 1.40 -5.32
C ASN A 168 10.81 0.76 -6.71
N ALA A 169 9.70 0.24 -7.21
CA ALA A 169 9.70 -0.48 -8.48
C ALA A 169 8.36 -0.31 -9.23
N VAL A 170 8.41 -0.51 -10.54
CA VAL A 170 7.23 -0.53 -11.41
C VAL A 170 6.99 -1.94 -11.89
N ALA A 171 5.77 -2.45 -11.73
CA ALA A 171 5.35 -3.75 -12.24
C ALA A 171 4.57 -3.58 -13.54
N LEU A 172 4.95 -4.34 -14.55
CA LEU A 172 4.24 -4.48 -15.82
C LEU A 172 3.68 -5.89 -15.90
N ALA A 173 2.39 -6.04 -16.17
CA ALA A 173 1.77 -7.35 -16.33
C ALA A 173 1.35 -7.60 -17.78
N TRP A 174 1.76 -8.73 -18.32
CA TRP A 174 1.23 -9.37 -19.53
C TRP A 174 0.33 -10.56 -19.14
N GLU A 175 0.02 -11.43 -20.07
CA GLU A 175 -0.88 -12.56 -19.79
C GLU A 175 -0.28 -13.58 -18.83
N ASP A 176 1.00 -13.89 -19.02
CA ASP A 176 1.73 -14.99 -18.35
C ASP A 176 3.05 -14.53 -17.72
N GLU A 177 3.44 -13.27 -17.90
CA GLU A 177 4.67 -12.73 -17.31
C GLU A 177 4.48 -11.36 -16.66
N ILE A 178 5.26 -11.12 -15.62
CA ILE A 178 5.37 -9.83 -14.94
C ILE A 178 6.83 -9.40 -14.96
N HIS A 179 7.07 -8.16 -15.39
CA HIS A 179 8.35 -7.51 -15.22
C HIS A 179 8.30 -6.54 -14.05
N LEU A 180 9.14 -6.74 -13.06
CA LEU A 180 9.34 -5.80 -11.96
C LEU A 180 10.60 -5.00 -12.24
N ILE A 181 10.45 -3.70 -12.44
CA ILE A 181 11.52 -2.78 -12.83
C ILE A 181 11.89 -1.92 -11.63
N GLY A 182 13.07 -2.10 -11.12
CA GLY A 182 13.62 -1.33 -10.00
C GLY A 182 14.49 -0.15 -10.44
N PRO A 183 15.13 0.53 -9.47
CA PRO A 183 16.09 1.59 -9.74
C PRO A 183 17.22 1.14 -10.67
N GLN A 184 17.79 2.07 -11.44
CA GLN A 184 18.89 1.82 -12.39
C GLN A 184 18.56 0.77 -13.46
N SER A 185 17.27 0.62 -13.80
CA SER A 185 16.79 -0.34 -14.81
C SER A 185 17.07 -1.82 -14.46
N ALA A 186 17.32 -2.13 -13.20
CA ALA A 186 17.35 -3.52 -12.73
C ALA A 186 15.95 -4.12 -12.89
N ALA A 187 15.84 -5.30 -13.51
CA ALA A 187 14.56 -5.94 -13.74
C ALA A 187 14.56 -7.40 -13.32
N ALA A 188 13.47 -7.81 -12.66
CA ALA A 188 13.16 -9.20 -12.38
C ALA A 188 11.93 -9.62 -13.18
N LYS A 189 11.89 -10.88 -13.61
CA LYS A 189 10.77 -11.44 -14.35
C LYS A 189 10.18 -12.60 -13.57
N PHE A 190 8.85 -12.62 -13.51
CA PHE A 190 8.07 -13.68 -12.89
C PHE A 190 7.10 -14.23 -13.93
N TYR A 191 6.91 -15.55 -13.93
CA TYR A 191 6.05 -16.25 -14.88
C TYR A 191 4.91 -16.93 -14.14
N TYR A 192 3.70 -16.83 -14.70
CA TYR A 192 2.47 -17.38 -14.14
C TYR A 192 1.72 -18.20 -15.20
N ASP A 193 0.96 -19.20 -14.75
CA ASP A 193 0.16 -20.05 -15.64
C ASP A 193 -1.21 -19.45 -15.99
N SER A 194 -1.56 -18.33 -15.36
CA SER A 194 -2.83 -17.64 -15.56
C SER A 194 -2.66 -16.14 -15.52
N TRP A 195 -3.69 -15.43 -15.96
CA TRP A 195 -3.74 -13.97 -15.92
C TRP A 195 -3.50 -13.40 -14.52
N VAL A 196 -2.69 -12.35 -14.42
CA VAL A 196 -2.35 -11.68 -13.18
C VAL A 196 -2.96 -10.29 -13.12
N HIS A 197 -3.69 -10.01 -12.04
CA HIS A 197 -4.16 -8.67 -11.71
C HIS A 197 -3.21 -8.02 -10.71
N LEU A 198 -2.83 -6.76 -10.98
CA LEU A 198 -1.95 -5.97 -10.14
C LEU A 198 -2.76 -5.08 -9.20
N LEU A 199 -2.54 -5.21 -7.89
CA LEU A 199 -3.16 -4.37 -6.87
C LEU A 199 -2.05 -3.64 -6.11
N PRO A 200 -1.81 -2.35 -6.42
CA PRO A 200 -0.75 -1.58 -5.76
C PRO A 200 -1.08 -1.37 -4.28
N ASP A 201 -0.06 -1.49 -3.45
CA ASP A 201 -0.12 -1.21 -2.02
C ASP A 201 1.00 -0.24 -1.63
N VAL A 202 1.03 0.19 -0.38
CA VAL A 202 1.94 1.25 0.12
C VAL A 202 3.40 0.85 0.01
N ASP A 203 3.70 -0.39 0.36
CA ASP A 203 5.03 -0.96 0.51
C ASP A 203 5.34 -2.09 -0.48
N GLY A 204 4.40 -2.38 -1.38
CA GLY A 204 4.56 -3.46 -2.33
C GLY A 204 3.41 -3.54 -3.33
N ILE A 205 3.24 -4.70 -3.93
CA ILE A 205 2.16 -4.99 -4.87
C ILE A 205 1.59 -6.38 -4.60
N ARG A 206 0.26 -6.50 -4.64
CA ARG A 206 -0.42 -7.79 -4.59
C ARG A 206 -0.67 -8.27 -5.99
N LEU A 207 -0.34 -9.52 -6.22
CA LEU A 207 -0.59 -10.23 -7.44
C LEU A 207 -1.73 -11.20 -7.20
N LEU A 208 -2.81 -11.01 -7.94
CA LEU A 208 -3.99 -11.86 -7.83
C LEU A 208 -4.14 -12.66 -9.11
N THR A 209 -4.07 -13.98 -8.98
CA THR A 209 -4.36 -14.94 -10.05
C THR A 209 -5.62 -15.74 -9.68
N ASN A 210 -6.02 -16.68 -10.54
CA ASN A 210 -7.13 -17.59 -10.24
C ASN A 210 -6.85 -18.49 -9.04
N ASP A 211 -5.58 -18.84 -8.80
CA ASP A 211 -5.17 -19.87 -7.84
C ASP A 211 -4.52 -19.30 -6.59
N VAL A 212 -3.79 -18.17 -6.73
CA VAL A 212 -2.97 -17.62 -5.64
C VAL A 212 -3.11 -16.11 -5.53
N CYS A 213 -2.92 -15.61 -4.31
CA CYS A 213 -2.73 -14.19 -4.01
C CYS A 213 -1.36 -14.03 -3.37
N GLU A 214 -0.44 -13.40 -4.08
CA GLU A 214 0.93 -13.17 -3.63
C GLU A 214 1.16 -11.69 -3.31
N PHE A 215 2.10 -11.43 -2.43
CA PHE A 215 2.53 -10.08 -2.11
C PHE A 215 4.02 -9.94 -2.40
N ILE A 216 4.37 -9.04 -3.31
CA ILE A 216 5.75 -8.70 -3.64
C ILE A 216 6.09 -7.34 -3.04
N GLN A 217 7.18 -7.29 -2.30
CA GLN A 217 7.74 -6.04 -1.76
C GLN A 217 9.27 -6.04 -1.89
N LYS A 218 9.86 -4.85 -1.87
CA LYS A 218 11.32 -4.72 -1.70
C LYS A 218 11.70 -5.26 -0.32
N VAL A 219 12.76 -6.06 -0.24
CA VAL A 219 13.33 -6.44 1.05
C VAL A 219 13.79 -5.17 1.76
N PRO A 220 13.34 -4.92 3.01
CA PRO A 220 13.78 -3.75 3.77
C PRO A 220 15.30 -3.72 3.94
N ASP A 221 15.88 -2.53 3.90
CA ASP A 221 17.35 -2.38 3.96
C ASP A 221 17.91 -2.91 5.29
N GLU A 222 17.16 -2.77 6.39
CA GLU A 222 17.51 -3.33 7.70
C GLU A 222 17.55 -4.88 7.69
N ALA A 223 16.65 -5.53 6.94
CA ALA A 223 16.68 -6.98 6.76
C ALA A 223 17.87 -7.42 5.89
N VAL A 224 18.21 -6.62 4.87
CA VAL A 224 19.41 -6.87 4.05
C VAL A 224 20.66 -6.75 4.91
N ASP A 225 20.77 -5.72 5.74
CA ASP A 225 21.92 -5.51 6.62
C ASP A 225 22.16 -6.68 7.59
N VAL A 226 21.07 -7.26 8.09
CA VAL A 226 21.16 -8.39 9.05
C VAL A 226 21.42 -9.72 8.35
N PHE A 227 20.69 -10.03 7.26
CA PHE A 227 20.64 -11.38 6.69
C PHE A 227 21.49 -11.61 5.44
N ARG A 228 22.10 -10.56 4.89
CA ARG A 228 22.97 -10.70 3.73
C ARG A 228 24.16 -11.61 4.06
N LEU A 229 24.42 -12.57 3.20
CA LEU A 229 25.57 -13.46 3.34
C LEU A 229 26.87 -12.66 3.38
N GLY A 230 27.66 -12.87 4.44
CA GLY A 230 28.91 -12.13 4.66
C GLY A 230 28.71 -10.67 5.07
N SER A 231 27.58 -10.35 5.69
CA SER A 231 27.35 -9.01 6.23
C SER A 231 28.25 -8.78 7.46
N ASP A 232 29.02 -7.70 7.42
CA ASP A 232 29.80 -7.19 8.56
C ASP A 232 29.04 -6.10 9.33
N SER A 233 27.73 -5.96 9.11
CA SER A 233 26.93 -4.93 9.77
C SER A 233 26.90 -5.15 11.28
N PRO A 234 26.85 -4.07 12.08
CA PRO A 234 26.74 -4.18 13.54
C PRO A 234 25.50 -5.00 13.98
N ALA A 235 24.39 -4.93 13.22
CA ALA A 235 23.18 -5.68 13.53
C ALA A 235 23.34 -7.20 13.26
N ALA A 236 24.03 -7.60 12.18
CA ALA A 236 24.37 -8.99 11.92
C ALA A 236 25.27 -9.56 13.02
N ASN A 237 26.31 -8.81 13.41
CA ASN A 237 27.19 -9.18 14.52
C ASN A 237 26.46 -9.28 15.86
N LEU A 238 25.47 -8.41 16.12
CA LEU A 238 24.64 -8.48 17.32
C LEU A 238 23.75 -9.74 17.34
N LEU A 239 23.18 -10.11 16.19
CA LEU A 239 22.39 -11.35 16.06
C LEU A 239 23.28 -12.58 16.29
N GLU A 240 24.49 -12.61 15.72
CA GLU A 240 25.45 -13.68 15.96
C GLU A 240 25.90 -13.74 17.44
N ALA A 241 26.23 -12.58 18.04
CA ALA A 241 26.58 -12.49 19.46
C ALA A 241 25.47 -13.04 20.35
N SER A 242 24.20 -12.73 20.05
CA SER A 242 23.05 -13.28 20.79
C SER A 242 22.96 -14.81 20.67
N SER A 243 23.21 -15.36 19.48
CA SER A 243 23.24 -16.81 19.25
C SER A 243 24.41 -17.50 19.99
N LEU A 244 25.59 -16.89 19.97
CA LEU A 244 26.77 -17.39 20.69
C LEU A 244 26.57 -17.33 22.22
N LEU A 245 25.88 -16.32 22.73
CA LEU A 245 25.53 -16.22 24.13
C LEU A 245 24.64 -17.39 24.59
N GLU A 246 23.66 -17.78 23.77
CA GLU A 246 22.83 -18.97 24.04
C GLU A 246 23.66 -20.25 24.12
N GLN A 247 24.69 -20.34 23.28
CA GLN A 247 25.64 -21.46 23.28
C GLN A 247 26.69 -21.34 24.41
N LYS A 248 26.63 -20.29 25.24
CA LYS A 248 27.58 -19.98 26.30
C LYS A 248 29.02 -19.85 25.77
N SER A 249 29.19 -19.36 24.58
CA SER A 249 30.50 -19.13 23.96
C SER A 249 31.08 -17.77 24.40
N PRO A 250 32.37 -17.71 24.83
CA PRO A 250 33.00 -16.45 25.22
C PRO A 250 33.17 -15.48 24.03
N LYS A 251 33.07 -15.94 22.79
CA LYS A 251 33.13 -15.09 21.58
C LYS A 251 32.00 -14.06 21.50
N ALA A 252 30.91 -14.27 22.25
CA ALA A 252 29.82 -13.30 22.30
C ALA A 252 30.30 -11.93 22.82
N ASP A 253 31.14 -11.93 23.86
CA ASP A 253 31.70 -10.70 24.43
C ASP A 253 32.64 -9.99 23.47
N ASP A 254 33.45 -10.74 22.71
CA ASP A 254 34.36 -10.17 21.71
C ASP A 254 33.59 -9.43 20.60
N LEU A 255 32.49 -10.02 20.12
CA LEU A 255 31.62 -9.38 19.12
C LEU A 255 30.94 -8.12 19.66
N ILE A 256 30.44 -8.17 20.90
CA ILE A 256 29.82 -6.99 21.53
C ILE A 256 30.84 -5.85 21.69
N GLN A 257 32.08 -6.15 22.09
CA GLN A 257 33.13 -5.13 22.20
C GLN A 257 33.47 -4.52 20.81
N LEU A 258 33.46 -5.34 19.79
CA LEU A 258 33.70 -4.88 18.40
C LEU A 258 32.65 -3.85 17.95
N ILE A 259 31.37 -4.11 18.23
CA ILE A 259 30.26 -3.26 17.77
C ILE A 259 29.86 -2.19 18.79
N ARG A 260 30.52 -2.09 19.94
CA ARG A 260 30.15 -1.17 21.02
C ARG A 260 29.93 0.28 20.59
N PRO A 261 30.73 0.86 19.67
CA PRO A 261 30.52 2.24 19.22
C PRO A 261 29.19 2.48 18.47
N SER A 262 28.67 1.42 17.81
CA SER A 262 27.44 1.45 17.00
C SER A 262 26.35 0.52 17.55
N LEU A 263 26.45 0.14 18.84
CA LEU A 263 25.55 -0.86 19.44
C LEU A 263 24.10 -0.36 19.49
N ALA A 264 23.87 0.94 19.70
CA ALA A 264 22.52 1.51 19.70
C ALA A 264 21.88 1.37 18.31
N ASP A 265 22.60 1.75 17.25
CA ASP A 265 22.14 1.61 15.87
C ASP A 265 21.90 0.14 15.49
N ALA A 266 22.73 -0.78 15.99
CA ALA A 266 22.55 -2.21 15.79
C ALA A 266 21.27 -2.74 16.45
N VAL A 267 20.95 -2.26 17.66
CA VAL A 267 19.68 -2.60 18.34
C VAL A 267 18.49 -2.08 17.56
N ASP A 268 18.52 -0.82 17.11
CA ASP A 268 17.44 -0.22 16.32
C ASP A 268 17.23 -0.96 14.99
N THR A 269 18.32 -1.32 14.31
CA THR A 269 18.26 -2.10 13.06
C THR A 269 17.65 -3.48 13.29
N CYS A 270 18.01 -4.18 14.37
CA CYS A 270 17.39 -5.46 14.73
C CYS A 270 15.89 -5.32 15.04
N ILE A 271 15.48 -4.25 15.72
CA ILE A 271 14.06 -3.99 16.01
C ILE A 271 13.29 -3.75 14.71
N LYS A 272 13.80 -2.90 13.82
CA LYS A 272 13.19 -2.61 12.52
C LYS A 272 13.15 -3.85 11.62
N ALA A 273 14.23 -4.63 11.55
CA ALA A 273 14.25 -5.89 10.81
C ALA A 273 13.19 -6.87 11.34
N ALA A 274 13.04 -6.98 12.67
CA ALA A 274 12.01 -7.82 13.29
C ALA A 274 10.59 -7.36 12.93
N ALA A 275 10.34 -6.06 12.83
CA ALA A 275 9.05 -5.48 12.48
C ALA A 275 8.58 -5.91 11.07
N HIS A 276 9.50 -5.97 10.12
CA HIS A 276 9.20 -6.33 8.73
C HIS A 276 9.18 -7.85 8.48
N GLU A 277 9.67 -8.66 9.42
CA GLU A 277 9.75 -10.10 9.26
C GLU A 277 8.37 -10.77 9.41
N TYR A 278 8.09 -11.78 8.59
CA TYR A 278 6.85 -12.56 8.65
C TYR A 278 7.00 -13.84 9.49
N GLN A 279 8.19 -14.42 9.52
CA GLN A 279 8.45 -15.66 10.24
C GLN A 279 8.67 -15.40 11.72
N ILE A 280 7.80 -15.96 12.56
CA ILE A 280 7.83 -15.76 14.01
C ILE A 280 9.18 -16.18 14.63
N HIS A 281 9.85 -17.19 14.07
CA HIS A 281 11.16 -17.61 14.55
C HIS A 281 12.19 -16.48 14.43
N TRP A 282 12.28 -15.86 13.26
CA TRP A 282 13.23 -14.76 13.02
C TRP A 282 12.85 -13.49 13.80
N GLN A 283 11.55 -13.17 13.93
CA GLN A 283 11.09 -12.08 14.79
C GLN A 283 11.63 -12.26 16.23
N LYS A 284 11.48 -13.46 16.78
CA LYS A 284 11.96 -13.78 18.15
C LYS A 284 13.47 -13.69 18.26
N SER A 285 14.22 -14.19 17.28
CA SER A 285 15.69 -14.15 17.28
C SER A 285 16.21 -12.71 17.21
N LEU A 286 15.63 -11.88 16.36
CA LEU A 286 15.99 -10.46 16.22
C LEU A 286 15.65 -9.65 17.47
N LEU A 287 14.44 -9.82 18.03
CA LEU A 287 14.05 -9.15 19.26
C LEU A 287 14.88 -9.60 20.47
N LYS A 288 15.32 -10.86 20.49
CA LYS A 288 16.22 -11.37 21.52
C LYS A 288 17.61 -10.74 21.41
N ALA A 289 18.14 -10.63 20.18
CA ALA A 289 19.38 -9.93 19.91
C ALA A 289 19.31 -8.45 20.31
N ALA A 290 18.21 -7.77 19.96
CA ALA A 290 17.97 -6.39 20.37
C ALA A 290 17.89 -6.26 21.90
N SER A 291 17.20 -7.17 22.59
CA SER A 291 17.13 -7.20 24.06
C SER A 291 18.51 -7.42 24.70
N TYR A 292 19.33 -8.27 24.11
CA TYR A 292 20.72 -8.48 24.57
C TYR A 292 21.55 -7.20 24.37
N GLY A 293 21.56 -6.61 23.17
CA GLY A 293 22.29 -5.36 22.92
C GLY A 293 21.85 -4.23 23.85
N LYS A 294 20.53 -4.07 24.05
CA LYS A 294 19.96 -3.09 24.98
C LYS A 294 20.47 -3.29 26.42
N SER A 295 20.65 -4.54 26.90
CA SER A 295 21.10 -4.80 28.26
C SER A 295 22.57 -4.37 28.52
N VAL A 296 23.33 -4.13 27.46
CA VAL A 296 24.72 -3.67 27.53
C VAL A 296 24.83 -2.14 27.43
N LEU A 297 23.74 -1.46 26.99
CA LEU A 297 23.68 0.00 26.88
C LEU A 297 23.21 0.64 28.19
N ASP A 298 23.93 1.65 28.67
CA ASP A 298 23.60 2.35 29.91
C ASP A 298 22.34 3.22 29.79
N LEU A 299 22.13 3.85 28.60
CA LEU A 299 21.03 4.73 28.31
C LEU A 299 20.43 4.35 26.95
N TYR A 300 19.28 3.67 26.95
CA TYR A 300 18.53 3.32 25.76
C TYR A 300 17.03 3.36 26.04
N SER A 301 16.25 4.11 25.22
CA SER A 301 14.79 4.08 25.32
C SER A 301 14.25 2.75 24.82
N SER A 302 13.32 2.17 25.58
CA SER A 302 12.69 0.90 25.23
C SER A 302 11.38 1.06 24.47
N ASP A 303 10.96 2.29 24.18
CA ASP A 303 9.62 2.58 23.67
C ASP A 303 9.39 1.93 22.31
N ASP A 304 10.34 2.09 21.38
CA ASP A 304 10.26 1.48 20.05
C ASP A 304 10.28 -0.05 20.11
N PHE A 305 11.04 -0.62 21.06
CA PHE A 305 11.07 -2.07 21.27
C PHE A 305 9.70 -2.59 21.73
N VAL A 306 9.08 -1.91 22.69
CA VAL A 306 7.76 -2.29 23.22
C VAL A 306 6.68 -2.12 22.15
N ASP A 307 6.63 -0.97 21.49
CA ASP A 307 5.67 -0.69 20.40
C ASP A 307 5.77 -1.73 19.27
N THR A 308 7.00 -2.10 18.89
CA THR A 308 7.23 -3.14 17.88
C THR A 308 6.76 -4.52 18.36
N CYS A 309 7.02 -4.88 19.60
CA CYS A 309 6.54 -6.15 20.17
C CYS A 309 5.01 -6.21 20.19
N ASP A 310 4.35 -5.13 20.58
CA ASP A 310 2.89 -5.05 20.64
C ASP A 310 2.29 -5.10 19.24
N THR A 311 2.86 -4.36 18.29
CA THR A 311 2.47 -4.41 16.89
C THR A 311 2.62 -5.82 16.30
N LEU A 312 3.74 -6.50 16.54
CA LEU A 312 3.97 -7.85 16.02
C LEU A 312 3.01 -8.89 16.62
N ARG A 313 2.62 -8.77 17.88
CA ARG A 313 1.60 -9.64 18.49
C ARG A 313 0.27 -9.50 17.77
N VAL A 314 -0.17 -8.26 17.52
CA VAL A 314 -1.40 -7.99 16.77
C VAL A 314 -1.30 -8.52 15.35
N LEU A 315 -0.21 -8.20 14.63
CA LEU A 315 0.00 -8.65 13.26
C LEU A 315 0.03 -10.17 13.14
N ASN A 316 0.72 -10.87 14.04
CA ASN A 316 0.78 -12.34 14.02
C ASN A 316 -0.59 -12.97 14.31
N ALA A 317 -1.42 -12.34 15.15
CA ALA A 317 -2.78 -12.81 15.41
C ALA A 317 -3.68 -12.68 14.16
N VAL A 318 -3.59 -11.56 13.42
CA VAL A 318 -4.43 -11.34 12.23
C VAL A 318 -3.90 -12.06 10.98
N ARG A 319 -2.58 -12.35 10.93
CA ARG A 319 -1.93 -13.13 9.87
C ARG A 319 -2.19 -14.63 9.98
N PHE A 320 -2.69 -15.08 11.12
CA PHE A 320 -3.02 -16.49 11.32
C PHE A 320 -3.96 -16.97 10.22
N TYR A 321 -3.73 -18.18 9.69
CA TYR A 321 -4.38 -18.67 8.48
C TYR A 321 -5.92 -18.68 8.52
N GLU A 322 -6.52 -18.89 9.69
CA GLU A 322 -7.98 -18.86 9.86
C GLU A 322 -8.55 -17.44 9.68
N ILE A 323 -7.82 -16.42 10.10
CA ILE A 323 -8.19 -15.01 9.94
C ILE A 323 -7.79 -14.51 8.54
N GLY A 324 -6.57 -14.86 8.09
CA GLY A 324 -6.09 -14.66 6.74
C GLY A 324 -6.00 -13.19 6.31
N LEU A 325 -5.54 -12.29 7.19
CA LEU A 325 -5.23 -10.90 6.85
C LEU A 325 -3.71 -10.68 6.76
N PRO A 326 -3.08 -10.89 5.59
CA PRO A 326 -1.64 -10.76 5.41
C PRO A 326 -1.24 -9.30 5.29
N ILE A 327 -1.36 -8.56 6.40
CA ILE A 327 -1.03 -7.13 6.49
C ILE A 327 0.45 -7.01 6.85
N SER A 328 1.20 -6.14 6.15
CA SER A 328 2.58 -5.80 6.49
C SER A 328 2.66 -4.84 7.68
N TYR A 329 3.88 -4.61 8.19
CA TYR A 329 4.11 -3.64 9.27
C TYR A 329 3.76 -2.22 8.80
N ASP A 330 4.21 -1.82 7.61
CA ASP A 330 3.95 -0.48 7.06
C ASP A 330 2.47 -0.24 6.77
N GLN A 331 1.78 -1.25 6.25
CA GLN A 331 0.33 -1.20 6.03
C GLN A 331 -0.43 -1.02 7.35
N TYR A 332 -0.03 -1.72 8.41
CA TYR A 332 -0.64 -1.58 9.73
C TYR A 332 -0.41 -0.19 10.33
N ARG A 333 0.83 0.32 10.27
CA ARG A 333 1.17 1.67 10.76
C ARG A 333 0.38 2.76 10.04
N ARG A 334 0.14 2.60 8.74
CA ARG A 334 -0.66 3.54 7.95
C ARG A 334 -2.16 3.40 8.21
N MET A 335 -2.65 2.18 8.39
CA MET A 335 -4.07 1.90 8.58
C MET A 335 -4.59 2.33 9.94
N THR A 336 -3.79 2.33 10.95
CA THR A 336 -4.07 2.49 12.38
C THR A 336 -4.79 1.29 13.04
N PRO A 337 -4.62 1.10 14.36
CA PRO A 337 -5.26 0.00 15.08
C PRO A 337 -6.78 0.03 15.04
N GLU A 338 -7.38 1.23 15.09
CA GLU A 338 -8.84 1.41 15.07
C GLU A 338 -9.44 0.89 13.76
N LYS A 339 -8.77 1.16 12.63
CA LYS A 339 -9.20 0.66 11.32
C LYS A 339 -9.04 -0.84 11.18
N LEU A 340 -8.02 -1.42 11.79
CA LEU A 340 -7.89 -2.87 11.85
C LEU A 340 -9.05 -3.50 12.62
N ILE A 341 -9.37 -2.95 13.80
CA ILE A 341 -10.51 -3.41 14.61
C ILE A 341 -11.81 -3.30 13.83
N GLU A 342 -12.03 -2.19 13.11
CA GLU A 342 -13.20 -2.01 12.25
C GLU A 342 -13.26 -3.10 11.15
N ARG A 343 -12.15 -3.41 10.49
CA ARG A 343 -12.08 -4.49 9.49
C ARG A 343 -12.38 -5.87 10.06
N LEU A 344 -11.86 -6.18 11.24
CA LEU A 344 -12.18 -7.44 11.94
C LEU A 344 -13.66 -7.52 12.32
N THR A 345 -14.22 -6.42 12.82
CA THR A 345 -15.64 -6.31 13.18
C THR A 345 -16.53 -6.54 11.97
N ASN A 346 -16.24 -5.90 10.83
CA ASN A 346 -16.98 -6.05 9.58
C ASN A 346 -16.89 -7.47 8.99
N ARG A 347 -15.85 -8.22 9.35
CA ARG A 347 -15.71 -9.65 8.99
C ARG A 347 -16.33 -10.60 10.00
N ASN A 348 -17.03 -10.07 11.01
CA ASN A 348 -17.64 -10.81 12.12
C ASN A 348 -16.64 -11.54 13.04
N GLU A 349 -15.36 -11.14 13.00
CA GLU A 349 -14.30 -11.65 13.88
C GLU A 349 -14.29 -10.92 15.22
N TYR A 350 -15.45 -10.93 15.91
CA TYR A 350 -15.69 -10.14 17.12
C TYR A 350 -14.76 -10.48 18.27
N LEU A 351 -14.49 -11.79 18.48
CA LEU A 351 -13.63 -12.23 19.59
C LEU A 351 -12.19 -11.71 19.43
N LEU A 352 -11.66 -11.80 18.19
CA LEU A 352 -10.32 -11.28 17.92
C LEU A 352 -10.30 -9.75 18.01
N ALA A 353 -11.32 -9.09 17.48
CA ALA A 353 -11.46 -7.62 17.55
C ALA A 353 -11.48 -7.13 19.00
N LEU A 354 -12.24 -7.80 19.89
CA LEU A 354 -12.27 -7.50 21.33
C LEU A 354 -10.91 -7.70 21.99
N ARG A 355 -10.24 -8.82 21.76
CA ARG A 355 -8.91 -9.10 22.31
C ARG A 355 -7.86 -8.07 21.88
N VAL A 356 -7.90 -7.66 20.59
CA VAL A 356 -7.00 -6.62 20.08
C VAL A 356 -7.32 -5.26 20.71
N ALA A 357 -8.61 -4.91 20.86
CA ALA A 357 -9.03 -3.67 21.50
C ALA A 357 -8.61 -3.61 22.97
N GLU A 358 -8.83 -4.68 23.74
CA GLU A 358 -8.39 -4.80 25.14
C GLU A 358 -6.86 -4.70 25.27
N TYR A 359 -6.12 -5.39 24.40
CA TYR A 359 -4.66 -5.41 24.41
C TYR A 359 -4.06 -4.03 24.13
N LEU A 360 -4.66 -3.27 23.21
CA LEU A 360 -4.23 -1.92 22.82
C LEU A 360 -4.92 -0.81 23.66
N HIS A 361 -5.71 -1.17 24.68
CA HIS A 361 -6.47 -0.24 25.51
C HIS A 361 -7.41 0.68 24.72
N LEU A 362 -8.02 0.17 23.65
CA LEU A 362 -8.96 0.89 22.82
C LEU A 362 -10.42 0.60 23.20
N PRO A 363 -11.36 1.56 22.96
CA PRO A 363 -12.76 1.36 23.31
C PRO A 363 -13.44 0.29 22.46
N ALA A 364 -14.13 -0.66 23.11
CA ALA A 364 -14.80 -1.78 22.46
C ALA A 364 -16.29 -1.51 22.09
N ASN A 365 -16.81 -0.31 22.36
CA ASN A 365 -18.24 0.01 22.20
C ASN A 365 -18.78 -0.26 20.79
N ARG A 366 -17.99 0.07 19.76
CA ARG A 366 -18.39 -0.16 18.35
C ARG A 366 -18.48 -1.65 18.02
N ILE A 367 -17.60 -2.47 18.60
CA ILE A 367 -17.60 -3.92 18.39
C ILE A 367 -18.86 -4.52 18.97
N HIS A 368 -19.20 -4.17 20.21
CA HIS A 368 -20.40 -4.66 20.89
C HIS A 368 -21.68 -4.20 20.16
N GLY A 369 -21.73 -2.93 19.72
CA GLY A 369 -22.88 -2.41 18.96
C GLY A 369 -23.09 -3.15 17.64
N HIS A 370 -22.01 -3.36 16.86
CA HIS A 370 -22.09 -4.10 15.60
C HIS A 370 -22.47 -5.57 15.82
N TRP A 371 -21.87 -6.22 16.82
CA TRP A 371 -22.20 -7.60 17.17
C TRP A 371 -23.66 -7.77 17.55
N ALA A 372 -24.21 -6.89 18.42
CA ALA A 372 -25.61 -6.88 18.80
C ALA A 372 -26.52 -6.67 17.58
N GLN A 373 -26.20 -5.69 16.73
CA GLN A 373 -26.94 -5.43 15.50
C GLN A 373 -26.97 -6.64 14.56
N GLN A 374 -25.82 -7.31 14.38
CA GLN A 374 -25.74 -8.50 13.53
C GLN A 374 -26.50 -9.67 14.14
N LYS A 375 -26.46 -9.84 15.46
CA LYS A 375 -27.24 -10.86 16.16
C LYS A 375 -28.74 -10.67 15.97
N VAL A 376 -29.22 -9.44 16.07
CA VAL A 376 -30.64 -9.10 15.80
C VAL A 376 -31.03 -9.38 14.34
N ARG A 377 -30.15 -9.05 13.38
CA ARG A 377 -30.41 -9.28 11.95
C ARG A 377 -30.50 -10.75 11.56
N VAL A 378 -29.70 -11.61 12.19
CA VAL A 378 -29.59 -13.04 11.85
C VAL A 378 -30.48 -13.92 12.70
N SER A 379 -30.89 -13.48 13.88
CA SER A 379 -31.73 -14.28 14.78
C SER A 379 -33.15 -14.44 14.21
N THR A 380 -33.66 -15.65 14.34
CA THR A 380 -35.06 -15.99 14.08
C THR A 380 -35.89 -16.03 15.37
N ASP A 381 -35.26 -15.71 16.51
CA ASP A 381 -35.87 -15.75 17.84
C ASP A 381 -36.83 -14.55 18.06
N SER A 382 -37.69 -14.63 19.07
CA SER A 382 -38.59 -13.54 19.40
C SER A 382 -37.83 -12.31 19.94
N GLU A 383 -38.36 -11.11 19.78
CA GLU A 383 -37.77 -9.86 20.28
C GLU A 383 -37.44 -9.94 21.79
N GLU A 384 -38.28 -10.61 22.58
CA GLU A 384 -38.10 -10.78 24.02
C GLU A 384 -36.90 -11.66 24.36
N GLU A 385 -36.67 -12.73 23.59
CA GLU A 385 -35.51 -13.63 23.76
C GLU A 385 -34.22 -12.94 23.34
N ILE A 386 -34.22 -12.15 22.26
CA ILE A 386 -33.08 -11.40 21.80
C ILE A 386 -32.64 -10.32 22.79
N CYS A 387 -33.63 -9.62 23.42
CA CYS A 387 -33.36 -8.60 24.43
C CYS A 387 -32.89 -9.15 25.77
N GLY A 388 -33.08 -10.45 26.03
CA GLY A 388 -32.64 -11.13 27.27
C GLY A 388 -31.20 -11.68 27.20
N LEU A 389 -30.60 -11.67 26.02
CA LEU A 389 -29.22 -12.13 25.76
C LEU A 389 -28.24 -10.97 25.77
#